data_df60af5cb1c7e1932bfbdb247cd682e6
#
_entry.id   df60af5cb1c7e1932bfbdb247cd682e6
#
_cell.length_a   1.000
_cell.length_b   1.000
_cell.length_c   1.000
_cell.angle_alpha   90.00
_cell.angle_beta   90.00
_cell.angle_gamma   90.00
#
_symmetry.space_group_name_H-M   'P 1'
#
loop_
_entity.id
_entity.type
_entity.pdbx_description
1 polymer ?
#
loop_
_entity_poly.entity_id
_entity_poly.type
_entity_poly.pdbx_seq_one_letter_code
_entity_poly.pdbx_strand_id
1 'polypeptide(L)'
;MPGYSGTPLPKKLGIKAGFRVQLANAPAEVRAELREALAECNLVKQGDALDFVMMFTKSRVEITEQFSRMRKLLAPAGMLWVSWPKKSSGVAADVDENVVREIGLAAGLVDVKVCAVTEVWSGLKFVRRLKDRKG
;
A
#
# COMPACT_ATOMS: atom_id res chain seq x y z
N MET A 1 7.50 21.30 -4.71
CA MET A 1 6.69 20.10 -4.43
C MET A 1 6.52 19.91 -2.96
N PRO A 2 5.47 20.47 -2.39
CA PRO A 2 5.29 20.40 -0.95
C PRO A 2 5.11 18.95 -0.51
N GLY A 3 5.78 18.61 0.57
CA GLY A 3 5.67 17.29 1.17
C GLY A 3 6.42 16.17 0.45
N TYR A 4 7.16 16.48 -0.61
CA TYR A 4 7.87 15.46 -1.37
C TYR A 4 9.37 15.64 -1.33
N SER A 5 10.07 14.51 -1.41
CA SER A 5 11.52 14.48 -1.47
C SER A 5 12.06 14.66 -2.89
N GLY A 6 11.21 14.92 -3.88
CA GLY A 6 11.61 15.00 -5.28
C GLY A 6 11.70 13.65 -6.00
N THR A 7 11.61 12.53 -5.25
CA THR A 7 11.59 11.21 -5.86
C THR A 7 10.19 10.94 -6.43
N PRO A 8 10.08 10.46 -7.69
CA PRO A 8 8.78 10.13 -8.27
C PRO A 8 8.05 9.08 -7.42
N LEU A 9 6.73 9.22 -7.33
CA LEU A 9 5.92 8.33 -6.50
C LEU A 9 6.10 6.84 -6.82
N PRO A 10 6.09 6.40 -8.09
CA PRO A 10 6.29 4.98 -8.38
C PRO A 10 7.58 4.43 -7.82
N LYS A 11 8.65 5.20 -7.89
CA LYS A 11 9.95 4.80 -7.37
C LYS A 11 9.94 4.74 -5.85
N LYS A 12 9.29 5.72 -5.20
CA LYS A 12 9.13 5.74 -3.75
C LYS A 12 8.41 4.51 -3.26
N LEU A 13 7.38 4.10 -3.98
CA LEU A 13 6.56 2.94 -3.60
C LEU A 13 7.19 1.60 -3.98
N GLY A 14 8.15 1.60 -4.89
CA GLY A 14 8.82 0.37 -5.30
C GLY A 14 8.14 -0.38 -6.43
N ILE A 15 7.35 0.31 -7.26
CA ILE A 15 6.69 -0.31 -8.42
C ILE A 15 7.73 -0.53 -9.51
N LYS A 16 7.73 -1.74 -10.07
CA LYS A 16 8.62 -2.11 -11.17
C LYS A 16 7.83 -2.67 -12.35
N ALA A 17 8.37 -2.51 -13.53
CA ALA A 17 7.77 -3.05 -14.75
C ALA A 17 7.55 -4.56 -14.61
N GLY A 18 6.44 -5.04 -15.13
CA GLY A 18 6.10 -6.46 -15.09
C GLY A 18 5.42 -6.92 -13.80
N PHE A 19 5.35 -6.08 -12.79
CA PHE A 19 4.69 -6.43 -11.53
C PHE A 19 3.20 -6.73 -11.73
N ARG A 20 2.70 -7.68 -10.97
CA ARG A 20 1.25 -7.91 -10.82
C ARG A 20 0.78 -6.99 -9.70
N VAL A 21 -0.08 -6.04 -10.07
CA VAL A 21 -0.47 -4.94 -9.19
C VAL A 21 -1.98 -4.93 -8.94
N GLN A 22 -2.38 -4.71 -7.70
CA GLN A 22 -3.77 -4.47 -7.36
C GLN A 22 -3.87 -3.18 -6.56
N LEU A 23 -4.78 -2.30 -6.97
CA LEU A 23 -5.09 -1.06 -6.25
C LEU A 23 -6.51 -1.15 -5.72
N ALA A 24 -6.71 -0.75 -4.47
CA ALA A 24 -8.03 -0.72 -3.83
C ALA A 24 -8.33 0.70 -3.36
N ASN A 25 -9.38 1.27 -3.90
CA ASN A 25 -9.87 2.62 -3.52
C ASN A 25 -8.86 3.74 -3.76
N ALA A 26 -7.99 3.59 -4.75
CA ALA A 26 -6.97 4.59 -5.03
C ALA A 26 -7.61 5.90 -5.52
N PRO A 27 -7.25 7.04 -4.89
CA PRO A 27 -7.73 8.35 -5.35
C PRO A 27 -7.26 8.65 -6.77
N ALA A 28 -8.04 9.47 -7.49
CA ALA A 28 -7.72 9.82 -8.87
C ALA A 28 -6.33 10.47 -9.00
N GLU A 29 -5.95 11.30 -8.04
CA GLU A 29 -4.63 11.95 -8.04
C GLU A 29 -3.48 10.96 -7.94
N VAL A 30 -3.67 9.90 -7.17
CA VAL A 30 -2.66 8.84 -7.06
C VAL A 30 -2.59 8.05 -8.35
N ARG A 31 -3.73 7.68 -8.92
CA ARG A 31 -3.76 6.97 -10.19
C ARG A 31 -3.08 7.75 -11.29
N ALA A 32 -3.26 9.08 -11.30
CA ALA A 32 -2.63 9.94 -12.29
C ALA A 32 -1.11 9.92 -12.16
N GLU A 33 -0.58 9.99 -10.93
CA GLU A 33 0.86 9.95 -10.70
C GLU A 33 1.48 8.59 -11.03
N LEU A 34 0.70 7.52 -10.92
CA LEU A 34 1.20 6.16 -11.17
C LEU A 34 0.95 5.69 -12.61
N ARG A 35 0.26 6.47 -13.42
CA ARG A 35 -0.20 6.05 -14.74
C ARG A 35 0.88 5.43 -15.62
N GLU A 36 2.01 6.12 -15.78
CA GLU A 36 3.09 5.64 -16.65
C GLU A 36 3.70 4.35 -16.14
N ALA A 37 3.93 4.27 -14.83
CA ALA A 37 4.49 3.06 -14.23
C ALA A 37 3.52 1.88 -14.34
N LEU A 38 2.24 2.14 -14.11
CA LEU A 38 1.22 1.08 -14.17
C LEU A 38 1.01 0.57 -15.59
N ALA A 39 1.29 1.39 -16.61
CA ALA A 39 1.18 0.96 -18.01
C ALA A 39 2.16 -0.17 -18.31
N GLU A 40 3.25 -0.29 -17.55
CA GLU A 40 4.23 -1.36 -17.70
C GLU A 40 4.00 -2.54 -16.77
N CYS A 41 2.89 -2.51 -16.02
CA CYS A 41 2.54 -3.54 -15.06
C CYS A 41 1.29 -4.29 -15.53
N ASN A 42 1.00 -5.39 -14.82
CA ASN A 42 -0.22 -6.17 -15.02
C ASN A 42 -1.19 -5.83 -13.90
N LEU A 43 -2.20 -5.00 -14.21
CA LEU A 43 -3.24 -4.68 -13.24
C LEU A 43 -4.16 -5.87 -13.07
N VAL A 44 -4.31 -6.33 -11.84
CA VAL A 44 -5.08 -7.54 -11.51
C VAL A 44 -6.22 -7.16 -10.59
N LYS A 45 -7.45 -7.51 -10.97
CA LYS A 45 -8.62 -7.28 -10.12
C LYS A 45 -8.85 -8.44 -9.17
N GLN A 46 -8.54 -9.64 -9.62
CA GLN A 46 -8.64 -10.87 -8.83
C GLN A 46 -7.43 -11.73 -9.16
N GLY A 47 -6.98 -12.52 -8.19
CA GLY A 47 -5.86 -13.40 -8.41
C GLY A 47 -4.89 -13.37 -7.24
N ASP A 48 -3.88 -14.21 -7.32
CA ASP A 48 -2.85 -14.34 -6.29
C ASP A 48 -1.47 -14.00 -6.86
N ALA A 49 -0.44 -14.25 -6.04
CA ALA A 49 0.95 -13.97 -6.40
C ALA A 49 1.15 -12.52 -6.82
N LEU A 50 0.52 -11.60 -6.07
CA LEU A 50 0.63 -10.17 -6.36
C LEU A 50 1.95 -9.63 -5.85
N ASP A 51 2.63 -8.87 -6.70
CA ASP A 51 3.91 -8.24 -6.34
C ASP A 51 3.71 -6.95 -5.57
N PHE A 52 2.61 -6.26 -5.84
CA PHE A 52 2.33 -4.95 -5.27
C PHE A 52 0.83 -4.79 -5.06
N VAL A 53 0.43 -4.54 -3.82
CA VAL A 53 -0.95 -4.22 -3.48
C VAL A 53 -0.94 -2.90 -2.73
N MET A 54 -1.84 -2.00 -3.09
CA MET A 54 -1.97 -0.73 -2.40
C MET A 54 -3.42 -0.46 -2.11
N MET A 55 -3.77 -0.27 -0.84
CA MET A 55 -5.12 0.04 -0.45
C MET A 55 -5.20 1.36 0.30
N PHE A 56 -6.29 2.08 0.07
CA PHE A 56 -6.58 3.37 0.67
C PHE A 56 -7.80 3.23 1.55
N THR A 57 -7.72 3.67 2.79
CA THR A 57 -8.81 3.49 3.73
C THR A 57 -8.87 4.65 4.73
N LYS A 58 -10.07 4.88 5.25
CA LYS A 58 -10.33 5.83 6.34
C LYS A 58 -10.87 5.11 7.56
N SER A 59 -11.05 3.79 7.46
CA SER A 59 -11.79 3.00 8.44
C SER A 59 -10.95 1.87 9.01
N ARG A 60 -10.85 1.84 10.33
CA ARG A 60 -10.17 0.79 11.06
C ARG A 60 -10.82 -0.58 10.82
N VAL A 61 -12.15 -0.61 10.75
CA VAL A 61 -12.89 -1.85 10.49
C VAL A 61 -12.55 -2.37 9.11
N GLU A 62 -12.58 -1.50 8.11
CA GLU A 62 -12.26 -1.87 6.73
C GLU A 62 -10.86 -2.43 6.61
N ILE A 63 -9.88 -1.78 7.23
CA ILE A 63 -8.49 -2.22 7.16
C ILE A 63 -8.32 -3.61 7.79
N THR A 64 -8.99 -3.84 8.91
CA THR A 64 -8.93 -5.12 9.62
C THR A 64 -9.50 -6.24 8.75
N GLU A 65 -10.64 -6.00 8.10
CA GLU A 65 -11.27 -6.98 7.24
C GLU A 65 -10.46 -7.27 5.99
N GLN A 66 -9.92 -6.24 5.37
CA GLN A 66 -9.21 -6.36 4.09
C GLN A 66 -7.79 -6.92 4.25
N PHE A 67 -7.15 -6.64 5.37
CA PHE A 67 -5.75 -6.97 5.56
C PHE A 67 -5.48 -8.47 5.45
N SER A 68 -6.27 -9.28 6.12
CA SER A 68 -6.11 -10.74 6.06
C SER A 68 -6.26 -11.27 4.64
N ARG A 69 -7.23 -10.73 3.91
CA ARG A 69 -7.48 -11.13 2.53
C ARG A 69 -6.31 -10.74 1.62
N MET A 70 -5.87 -9.48 1.71
CA MET A 70 -4.78 -8.98 0.87
C MET A 70 -3.48 -9.71 1.14
N ARG A 71 -3.21 -10.03 2.42
CA ARG A 71 -2.01 -10.78 2.80
C ARG A 71 -1.89 -12.10 2.05
N LYS A 72 -3.00 -12.82 1.92
CA LYS A 72 -3.00 -14.12 1.25
C LYS A 72 -2.69 -14.04 -0.23
N LEU A 73 -2.95 -12.90 -0.84
CA LEU A 73 -2.75 -12.71 -2.28
C LEU A 73 -1.32 -12.33 -2.64
N LEU A 74 -0.48 -11.99 -1.66
CA LEU A 74 0.89 -11.55 -1.93
C LEU A 74 1.79 -12.70 -2.39
N ALA A 75 2.59 -12.41 -3.41
CA ALA A 75 3.72 -13.27 -3.76
C ALA A 75 4.71 -13.29 -2.57
N PRO A 76 5.61 -14.26 -2.48
CA PRO A 76 6.55 -14.34 -1.36
C PRO A 76 7.34 -13.05 -1.11
N ALA A 77 7.75 -12.36 -2.16
CA ALA A 77 8.45 -11.07 -2.05
C ALA A 77 7.54 -9.88 -2.33
N GLY A 78 6.22 -10.09 -2.35
CA GLY A 78 5.25 -9.03 -2.60
C GLY A 78 5.18 -8.02 -1.48
N MET A 79 4.68 -6.84 -1.81
CA MET A 79 4.52 -5.76 -0.84
C MET A 79 3.08 -5.28 -0.76
N LEU A 80 2.66 -4.91 0.44
CA LEU A 80 1.34 -4.36 0.69
C LEU A 80 1.52 -2.96 1.27
N TRP A 81 1.03 -1.96 0.55
CA TRP A 81 0.97 -0.59 1.03
C TRP A 81 -0.42 -0.31 1.56
N VAL A 82 -0.50 0.19 2.78
CA VAL A 82 -1.75 0.64 3.37
C VAL A 82 -1.65 2.15 3.55
N SER A 83 -2.61 2.89 3.00
CA SER A 83 -2.61 4.35 3.04
C SER A 83 -3.83 4.87 3.78
N TRP A 84 -3.62 5.93 4.55
CA TRP A 84 -4.66 6.59 5.34
C TRP A 84 -4.47 8.09 5.27
N PRO A 85 -5.54 8.89 5.50
CA PRO A 85 -5.40 10.34 5.49
C PRO A 85 -4.59 10.83 6.69
N LYS A 86 -3.67 11.75 6.44
CA LYS A 86 -2.92 12.41 7.52
C LYS A 86 -3.87 13.22 8.39
N LYS A 87 -3.59 13.32 9.67
CA LYS A 87 -4.38 14.16 10.56
C LYS A 87 -4.41 15.60 10.08
N SER A 88 -3.29 16.11 9.60
CA SER A 88 -3.17 17.48 9.11
C SER A 88 -4.01 17.76 7.87
N SER A 89 -4.51 16.72 7.18
CA SER A 89 -5.34 16.91 6.01
C SER A 89 -6.76 17.37 6.33
N GLY A 90 -7.20 17.17 7.57
CA GLY A 90 -8.57 17.46 7.97
C GLY A 90 -9.60 16.42 7.53
N VAL A 91 -9.20 15.39 6.82
CA VAL A 91 -10.09 14.31 6.41
C VAL A 91 -10.37 13.41 7.61
N ALA A 92 -11.65 13.16 7.88
CA ALA A 92 -12.06 12.31 9.00
C ALA A 92 -11.65 10.86 8.76
N ALA A 93 -11.01 10.26 9.77
CA ALA A 93 -10.59 8.86 9.71
C ALA A 93 -10.34 8.37 11.13
N ASP A 94 -10.55 7.08 11.38
CA ASP A 94 -10.25 6.48 12.67
C ASP A 94 -8.99 5.59 12.62
N VAL A 95 -8.10 5.86 11.67
CA VAL A 95 -6.84 5.14 11.52
C VAL A 95 -5.67 6.12 11.54
N ASP A 96 -4.55 5.66 12.08
CA ASP A 96 -3.28 6.37 12.03
C ASP A 96 -2.17 5.35 11.86
N GLU A 97 -0.93 5.81 11.84
CA GLU A 97 0.22 4.94 11.62
C GLU A 97 0.29 3.79 12.64
N ASN A 98 0.02 4.08 13.91
CA ASN A 98 0.11 3.05 14.95
C ASN A 98 -0.96 1.98 14.79
N VAL A 99 -2.19 2.40 14.47
CA VAL A 99 -3.29 1.46 14.24
C VAL A 99 -2.97 0.55 13.07
N VAL A 100 -2.49 1.12 11.96
CA VAL A 100 -2.13 0.36 10.76
C VAL A 100 -1.02 -0.65 11.09
N ARG A 101 0.01 -0.21 11.79
CA ARG A 101 1.13 -1.07 12.17
C ARG A 101 0.69 -2.24 13.03
N GLU A 102 -0.14 -1.99 14.03
CA GLU A 102 -0.64 -3.03 14.91
C GLU A 102 -1.42 -4.09 14.13
N ILE A 103 -2.29 -3.66 13.24
CA ILE A 103 -3.09 -4.59 12.42
C ILE A 103 -2.19 -5.43 11.52
N GLY A 104 -1.20 -4.81 10.89
CA GLY A 104 -0.28 -5.51 10.01
C GLY A 104 0.56 -6.55 10.75
N LEU A 105 1.10 -6.18 11.90
CA LEU A 105 1.89 -7.11 12.72
C LEU A 105 1.03 -8.27 13.22
N ALA A 106 -0.20 -8.00 13.62
CA ALA A 106 -1.12 -9.04 14.07
C ALA A 106 -1.48 -10.00 12.92
N ALA A 107 -1.45 -9.52 11.69
CA ALA A 107 -1.72 -10.35 10.51
C ALA A 107 -0.49 -11.15 10.06
N GLY A 108 0.65 -10.98 10.72
CA GLY A 108 1.86 -11.74 10.41
C GLY A 108 2.79 -11.10 9.40
N LEU A 109 2.57 -9.83 9.05
CA LEU A 109 3.46 -9.07 8.18
C LEU A 109 4.38 -8.17 9.01
N VAL A 110 5.38 -7.60 8.38
CA VAL A 110 6.27 -6.63 9.04
C VAL A 110 6.28 -5.33 8.24
N ASP A 111 6.29 -4.22 8.96
CA ASP A 111 6.38 -2.90 8.35
C ASP A 111 7.84 -2.55 8.07
N VAL A 112 8.09 -1.96 6.90
CA VAL A 112 9.46 -1.68 6.47
C VAL A 112 9.70 -0.25 6.04
N LYS A 113 8.66 0.52 5.73
CA LYS A 113 8.85 1.88 5.26
C LYS A 113 7.58 2.70 5.39
N VAL A 114 7.73 3.95 5.82
CA VAL A 114 6.66 4.94 5.84
C VAL A 114 6.99 5.99 4.78
N CYS A 115 6.00 6.47 4.04
CA CYS A 115 6.21 7.59 3.14
C CYS A 115 4.96 8.46 3.01
N ALA A 116 5.17 9.69 2.56
CA ALA A 116 4.08 10.55 2.14
C ALA A 116 3.70 10.14 0.73
N VAL A 117 2.45 9.73 0.53
CA VAL A 117 1.95 9.33 -0.79
C VAL A 117 1.51 10.57 -1.55
N THR A 118 0.70 11.41 -0.90
CA THR A 118 0.32 12.73 -1.39
C THR A 118 0.33 13.70 -0.21
N GLU A 119 -0.15 14.90 -0.42
CA GLU A 119 -0.32 15.86 0.69
C GLU A 119 -1.38 15.38 1.69
N VAL A 120 -2.34 14.60 1.23
CA VAL A 120 -3.42 14.08 2.05
C VAL A 120 -3.10 12.72 2.64
N TRP A 121 -2.49 11.83 1.87
CA TRP A 121 -2.32 10.42 2.22
C TRP A 121 -0.91 10.07 2.66
N SER A 122 -0.82 9.34 3.76
CA SER A 122 0.41 8.66 4.20
C SER A 122 0.32 7.19 3.83
N GLY A 123 1.45 6.51 3.77
CA GLY A 123 1.48 5.08 3.48
C GLY A 123 2.48 4.34 4.34
N LEU A 124 2.16 3.11 4.68
CA LEU A 124 3.03 2.20 5.41
C LEU A 124 3.15 0.91 4.60
N LYS A 125 4.39 0.52 4.30
CA LYS A 125 4.69 -0.66 3.49
C LYS A 125 4.91 -1.87 4.38
N PHE A 126 4.24 -2.97 4.02
CA PHE A 126 4.40 -4.26 4.69
C PHE A 126 4.94 -5.30 3.73
N VAL A 127 5.70 -6.24 4.27
CA VAL A 127 6.20 -7.40 3.52
C VAL A 127 6.06 -8.63 4.41
N ARG A 128 6.13 -9.82 3.82
CA ARG A 128 6.15 -11.05 4.58
C ARG A 128 7.46 -11.16 5.35
N ARG A 129 7.42 -11.77 6.52
CA ARG A 129 8.65 -12.07 7.25
C ARG A 129 9.51 -12.99 6.40
N LEU A 130 10.82 -12.87 6.53
CA LEU A 130 11.76 -13.68 5.74
C LEU A 130 11.45 -15.18 5.85
N LYS A 131 11.12 -15.65 7.05
CA LYS A 131 10.80 -17.06 7.27
C LYS A 131 9.53 -17.51 6.54
N ASP A 132 8.66 -16.58 6.17
CA ASP A 132 7.38 -16.86 5.53
C ASP A 132 7.41 -16.67 4.01
N ARG A 133 8.60 -16.40 3.45
CA ARG A 133 8.77 -16.17 2.00
C ARG A 133 9.13 -17.44 1.24
N LYS A 134 8.61 -18.56 1.66
CA LYS A 134 8.88 -19.83 0.99
C LYS A 134 8.06 -19.90 -0.28
N GLY A 135 8.73 -20.14 -1.36
CA GLY A 135 8.30 -20.19 -2.72
C GLY A 135 6.98 -20.76 -3.14
#